data_0fbb44671de8cfe180d73c387d6ade7b
#
_entry.id   0fbb44671de8cfe180d73c387d6ade7b
#
_cell.length_a   1.000
_cell.length_b   1.000
_cell.length_c   1.000
_cell.angle_alpha   90.00
_cell.angle_beta   90.00
_cell.angle_gamma   90.00
#
_symmetry.space_group_name_H-M   'P 1'
#
loop_
_entity.id
_entity.type
_entity.pdbx_description
1 polymer ?
#
loop_
_entity_poly.entity_id
_entity_poly.type
_entity_poly.pdbx_seq_one_letter_code
_entity_poly.pdbx_strand_id
1 'polypeptide(L)'
;MTTEIKVPVLPESVADATVATWHVQVGDKVTRDQVLVDIETDKVVLEVPATSDGVITEIKEVEGSTVLGSQVIAILAEGEASATAEAPAASAPAEAAPVASTAKVIDIVVPVLPESVADATVAGWHVAEGDTVTVDQNLVDIETDKVVLEVVAQESGVVGKIIHAEGDTVLGNQKIGELNAGATASAAPAASSEEALSSDELASPSVRRLMTEKGLTASQVVGSGKGGRISKEDVEAAANSAQAKPAAAPAKAAAPVAQDLGERTQKRVPMTRLRKTIATRLLEAKNSTAMLTTFNEVNMKPIMDLRAQYKDLFEKTHDTRLGFMSFYVKAVTEALKRFPAVNASIDGDDIVYHNYFDISIAVSTPRGLVTPVLRDADQLNMAGIENGIRDLAIKGRDGKLAMADMQGGNFTITNGGVFGSLLSTPILNLPQAAILGMHKIQDRPMAVNGKVEILPMMYLALSYDHRLIDGKESVGFLVTIKELLEDPARLLLDI
;
A
#
# COMPACT_ATOMS: atom_id res chain seq x y z
N MET A 1 46.09 9.51 24.77
CA MET A 1 45.32 10.47 25.61
C MET A 1 43.84 10.30 25.30
N THR A 2 42.93 10.66 26.20
CA THR A 2 41.48 10.57 25.90
C THR A 2 40.97 11.94 25.55
N THR A 3 40.32 12.07 24.37
CA THR A 3 39.75 13.31 23.89
C THR A 3 38.22 13.23 23.99
N GLU A 4 37.60 14.25 24.57
CA GLU A 4 36.15 14.32 24.71
C GLU A 4 35.52 14.88 23.43
N ILE A 5 34.49 14.17 22.88
CA ILE A 5 33.68 14.64 21.76
C ILE A 5 32.50 15.37 22.36
N LYS A 6 32.33 16.63 21.96
CA LYS A 6 31.30 17.54 22.48
C LYS A 6 30.36 18.00 21.39
N VAL A 7 29.12 18.24 21.78
CA VAL A 7 28.13 18.93 20.92
C VAL A 7 28.67 20.31 20.53
N PRO A 8 28.60 20.69 19.25
CA PRO A 8 28.95 22.07 18.83
C PRO A 8 28.12 23.13 19.59
N VAL A 9 28.64 24.36 19.60
CA VAL A 9 27.89 25.47 20.19
C VAL A 9 26.62 25.67 19.38
N LEU A 10 25.46 25.49 20.02
CA LEU A 10 24.16 25.73 19.41
C LEU A 10 23.92 27.24 19.20
N PRO A 11 23.15 27.62 18.14
CA PRO A 11 22.76 29.02 17.95
C PRO A 11 21.97 29.59 19.15
N GLU A 12 22.08 30.91 19.42
CA GLU A 12 21.43 31.57 20.57
C GLU A 12 19.90 31.36 20.67
N SER A 13 19.26 30.92 19.61
CA SER A 13 17.81 30.65 19.54
C SER A 13 17.41 29.17 19.79
N VAL A 14 18.40 28.29 20.05
CA VAL A 14 18.16 26.83 20.23
C VAL A 14 18.71 26.43 21.60
N ALA A 15 17.83 26.02 22.51
CA ALA A 15 18.18 25.68 23.89
C ALA A 15 18.74 24.28 24.02
N ASP A 16 18.26 23.31 23.19
CA ASP A 16 18.57 21.89 23.23
C ASP A 16 18.56 21.29 21.82
N ALA A 17 19.16 20.11 21.69
CA ALA A 17 19.24 19.36 20.46
C ALA A 17 19.07 17.86 20.76
N THR A 18 18.75 17.05 19.75
CA THR A 18 18.56 15.61 19.90
C THR A 18 19.63 14.86 19.10
N VAL A 19 20.21 13.82 19.67
CA VAL A 19 21.13 12.92 18.95
C VAL A 19 20.29 12.14 17.93
N ALA A 20 20.52 12.39 16.61
CA ALA A 20 19.74 11.80 15.55
C ALA A 20 20.27 10.40 15.19
N THR A 21 21.54 10.30 14.77
CA THR A 21 22.12 9.03 14.31
C THR A 21 23.61 8.97 14.61
N TRP A 22 24.07 7.83 15.14
CA TRP A 22 25.50 7.51 15.28
C TRP A 22 26.00 6.77 14.04
N HIS A 23 27.05 7.26 13.41
CA HIS A 23 27.72 6.63 12.24
C HIS A 23 28.84 5.66 12.66
N VAL A 24 29.14 5.58 13.97
CA VAL A 24 30.22 4.77 14.54
C VAL A 24 29.76 4.06 15.81
N GLN A 25 30.40 2.94 16.14
CA GLN A 25 30.12 2.17 17.33
C GLN A 25 31.34 2.20 18.32
N VAL A 26 31.07 1.81 19.55
CA VAL A 26 32.15 1.65 20.55
C VAL A 26 33.14 0.60 20.06
N GLY A 27 34.41 0.97 19.95
CA GLY A 27 35.48 0.13 19.41
C GLY A 27 35.88 0.47 17.97
N ASP A 28 35.16 1.30 17.26
CA ASP A 28 35.46 1.68 15.89
C ASP A 28 36.68 2.63 15.84
N LYS A 29 37.52 2.45 14.80
CA LYS A 29 38.60 3.36 14.46
C LYS A 29 38.09 4.48 13.61
N VAL A 30 38.35 5.71 14.02
CA VAL A 30 37.92 6.93 13.34
C VAL A 30 39.15 7.78 12.98
N THR A 31 39.03 8.46 11.86
CA THR A 31 40.03 9.42 11.39
C THR A 31 39.55 10.85 11.69
N ARG A 32 40.52 11.75 11.82
CA ARG A 32 40.19 13.18 11.99
C ARG A 32 39.26 13.67 10.89
N ASP A 33 38.31 14.53 11.25
CA ASP A 33 37.26 15.11 10.39
C ASP A 33 36.22 14.09 9.85
N GLN A 34 36.27 12.82 10.29
CA GLN A 34 35.22 11.84 10.01
C GLN A 34 33.97 12.17 10.83
N VAL A 35 32.80 12.21 10.19
CA VAL A 35 31.51 12.44 10.88
C VAL A 35 31.21 11.24 11.79
N LEU A 36 30.93 11.52 13.06
CA LEU A 36 30.69 10.52 14.10
C LEU A 36 29.20 10.40 14.43
N VAL A 37 28.51 11.53 14.51
CA VAL A 37 27.12 11.59 14.93
C VAL A 37 26.45 12.83 14.36
N ASP A 38 25.18 12.69 14.01
CA ASP A 38 24.29 13.77 13.59
C ASP A 38 23.45 14.21 14.78
N ILE A 39 23.40 15.52 14.99
CA ILE A 39 22.60 16.16 16.03
C ILE A 39 21.54 17.03 15.38
N GLU A 40 20.28 16.71 15.63
CA GLU A 40 19.12 17.43 15.09
C GLU A 40 18.66 18.51 16.05
N THR A 41 18.50 19.72 15.53
CA THR A 41 17.87 20.84 16.23
C THR A 41 16.55 21.18 15.55
N ASP A 42 15.74 22.03 16.14
CA ASP A 42 14.46 22.49 15.57
C ASP A 42 14.58 23.12 14.15
N LYS A 43 15.78 23.49 13.72
CA LYS A 43 16.00 24.20 12.44
C LYS A 43 17.05 23.60 11.53
N VAL A 44 18.04 22.88 12.05
CA VAL A 44 19.19 22.38 11.27
C VAL A 44 19.73 21.09 11.88
N VAL A 45 20.22 20.18 11.04
CA VAL A 45 21.02 19.02 11.45
C VAL A 45 22.49 19.44 11.47
N LEU A 46 23.20 19.17 12.58
CA LEU A 46 24.60 19.48 12.79
C LEU A 46 25.40 18.17 12.83
N GLU A 47 26.38 18.04 11.93
CA GLU A 47 27.32 16.94 11.91
C GLU A 47 28.45 17.18 12.93
N VAL A 48 28.77 16.19 13.77
CA VAL A 48 29.87 16.27 14.72
C VAL A 48 31.04 15.39 14.22
N PRO A 49 32.12 16.00 13.71
CA PRO A 49 33.29 15.27 13.25
C PRO A 49 34.24 14.90 14.39
N ALA A 50 35.07 13.88 14.16
CA ALA A 50 36.16 13.52 15.03
C ALA A 50 37.25 14.62 15.12
N THR A 51 37.66 14.94 16.31
CA THR A 51 38.69 15.99 16.52
C THR A 51 40.13 15.48 16.32
N SER A 52 40.37 14.16 16.39
CA SER A 52 41.64 13.50 16.16
C SER A 52 41.45 12.04 15.73
N ASP A 53 42.52 11.42 15.22
CA ASP A 53 42.50 9.98 14.92
C ASP A 53 42.49 9.16 16.23
N GLY A 54 41.67 8.12 16.28
CA GLY A 54 41.58 7.31 17.48
C GLY A 54 40.55 6.18 17.41
N VAL A 55 40.19 5.67 18.58
CA VAL A 55 39.17 4.60 18.74
C VAL A 55 38.09 5.13 19.71
N ILE A 56 36.81 4.96 19.35
CA ILE A 56 35.70 5.30 20.23
C ILE A 56 35.68 4.33 21.41
N THR A 57 35.88 4.84 22.62
CA THR A 57 35.90 4.04 23.84
C THR A 57 34.57 3.96 24.55
N GLU A 58 33.79 5.03 24.51
CA GLU A 58 32.52 5.10 25.20
C GLU A 58 31.59 6.08 24.49
N ILE A 59 30.34 5.70 24.29
CA ILE A 59 29.23 6.58 23.86
C ILE A 59 28.39 6.83 25.10
N LYS A 60 28.27 8.12 25.52
CA LYS A 60 27.51 8.51 26.70
C LYS A 60 26.06 8.80 26.44
N GLU A 61 25.77 9.35 25.26
CA GLU A 61 24.41 9.70 24.84
C GLU A 61 24.00 8.84 23.65
N VAL A 62 22.90 8.09 23.80
CA VAL A 62 22.38 7.20 22.75
C VAL A 62 21.48 7.98 21.79
N GLU A 63 21.18 7.40 20.64
CA GLU A 63 20.21 7.96 19.68
C GLU A 63 18.87 8.26 20.35
N GLY A 64 18.32 9.44 20.06
CA GLY A 64 17.09 9.95 20.67
C GLY A 64 17.27 10.69 21.98
N SER A 65 18.50 10.77 22.55
CA SER A 65 18.79 11.55 23.77
C SER A 65 18.81 13.05 23.48
N THR A 66 18.23 13.85 24.38
CA THR A 66 18.32 15.31 24.32
C THR A 66 19.64 15.78 24.93
N VAL A 67 20.39 16.63 24.21
CA VAL A 67 21.72 17.12 24.58
C VAL A 67 21.77 18.65 24.53
N LEU A 68 22.63 19.23 25.36
CA LEU A 68 22.86 20.69 25.41
C LEU A 68 24.15 21.05 24.67
N GLY A 69 24.24 22.31 24.22
CA GLY A 69 25.47 22.82 23.61
C GLY A 69 26.69 22.62 24.52
N SER A 70 27.80 22.13 23.95
CA SER A 70 29.05 21.80 24.64
C SER A 70 28.99 20.57 25.60
N GLN A 71 27.89 19.79 25.61
CA GLN A 71 27.79 18.56 26.38
C GLN A 71 28.70 17.48 25.76
N VAL A 72 29.33 16.65 26.63
CA VAL A 72 30.16 15.52 26.19
C VAL A 72 29.27 14.33 25.82
N ILE A 73 29.36 13.88 24.57
CA ILE A 73 28.52 12.80 24.02
C ILE A 73 29.27 11.50 23.81
N ALA A 74 30.59 11.55 23.64
CA ALA A 74 31.43 10.33 23.55
C ALA A 74 32.89 10.61 23.98
N ILE A 75 33.66 9.56 24.18
CA ILE A 75 35.06 9.60 24.52
C ILE A 75 35.88 8.87 23.44
N LEU A 76 36.89 9.56 22.89
CA LEU A 76 37.82 9.06 21.91
C LEU A 76 39.18 8.82 22.59
N ALA A 77 39.75 7.64 22.44
CA ALA A 77 41.13 7.35 22.85
C ALA A 77 42.10 7.58 21.69
N GLU A 78 42.97 8.58 21.81
CA GLU A 78 44.09 8.77 20.89
C GLU A 78 45.10 7.65 21.05
N GLY A 79 45.33 6.81 20.02
CA GLY A 79 46.27 5.75 19.99
C GLY A 79 46.79 5.49 18.60
N GLU A 80 48.09 5.42 18.43
CA GLU A 80 48.76 5.17 17.17
C GLU A 80 48.24 3.92 16.47
N ALA A 81 47.96 4.05 15.18
CA ALA A 81 47.72 2.92 14.28
C ALA A 81 48.98 2.06 14.20
N SER A 82 49.09 1.00 15.02
CA SER A 82 50.09 -0.05 14.78
C SER A 82 49.51 -1.03 13.79
N ALA A 83 49.90 -0.88 12.55
CA ALA A 83 49.77 -1.90 11.55
C ALA A 83 50.59 -3.14 11.96
N THR A 84 49.94 -4.29 12.06
CA THR A 84 50.66 -5.56 11.94
C THR A 84 49.87 -6.44 10.98
N ALA A 85 50.34 -6.39 9.75
CA ALA A 85 50.20 -7.47 8.78
C ALA A 85 51.16 -8.57 9.18
N GLU A 86 50.72 -9.79 9.28
CA GLU A 86 51.56 -10.97 9.02
C GLU A 86 50.71 -12.16 8.60
N ALA A 87 50.77 -12.53 7.36
CA ALA A 87 50.81 -13.90 6.88
C ALA A 87 52.28 -14.20 6.58
N PRO A 88 52.83 -15.43 6.45
CA PRO A 88 52.21 -16.63 5.88
C PRO A 88 52.69 -17.98 6.45
N ALA A 89 52.26 -19.01 5.76
CA ALA A 89 52.89 -20.30 5.43
C ALA A 89 52.56 -21.53 6.27
N ALA A 90 51.80 -22.36 5.64
CA ALA A 90 52.13 -23.68 5.06
C ALA A 90 52.51 -24.83 6.01
N SER A 91 51.68 -25.85 6.02
CA SER A 91 51.97 -27.17 5.48
C SER A 91 50.85 -28.18 5.77
N ALA A 92 50.44 -28.85 4.72
CA ALA A 92 49.57 -30.03 4.67
C ALA A 92 50.35 -31.27 5.20
N PRO A 93 49.76 -32.52 5.34
CA PRO A 93 48.76 -33.09 4.44
C PRO A 93 47.66 -33.98 5.06
N ALA A 94 46.61 -34.11 4.27
CA ALA A 94 45.78 -35.27 3.95
C ALA A 94 45.12 -36.14 5.03
N GLU A 95 43.79 -36.16 5.04
CA GLU A 95 43.04 -37.41 4.80
C GLU A 95 41.62 -37.15 4.32
N ALA A 96 41.11 -38.02 3.49
CA ALA A 96 40.05 -37.83 2.52
C ALA A 96 38.65 -37.94 3.06
N ALA A 97 37.75 -37.10 2.44
CA ALA A 97 36.33 -37.27 2.10
C ALA A 97 35.26 -37.21 3.18
N PRO A 98 34.03 -36.74 2.92
CA PRO A 98 33.37 -36.66 1.61
C PRO A 98 32.86 -35.26 1.21
N VAL A 99 32.65 -35.07 -0.08
CA VAL A 99 32.12 -33.89 -0.75
C VAL A 99 30.78 -33.44 -0.18
N ALA A 100 30.80 -32.37 0.60
CA ALA A 100 29.61 -31.55 0.80
C ALA A 100 29.59 -30.50 -0.32
N SER A 101 28.57 -30.54 -1.18
CA SER A 101 28.32 -29.50 -2.16
C SER A 101 28.13 -28.19 -1.38
N THR A 102 28.98 -27.21 -1.60
CA THR A 102 28.86 -25.87 -1.04
C THR A 102 27.65 -25.19 -1.69
N ALA A 103 26.48 -25.32 -1.10
CA ALA A 103 25.36 -24.45 -1.41
C ALA A 103 25.80 -23.02 -1.07
N LYS A 104 25.84 -22.16 -2.09
CA LYS A 104 26.11 -20.73 -1.90
C LYS A 104 24.90 -20.13 -1.21
N VAL A 105 25.05 -19.70 0.03
CA VAL A 105 24.01 -18.99 0.76
C VAL A 105 24.02 -17.53 0.30
N ILE A 106 22.91 -17.04 -0.20
CA ILE A 106 22.69 -15.65 -0.62
C ILE A 106 21.75 -15.02 0.39
N ASP A 107 22.13 -13.86 0.89
CA ASP A 107 21.29 -13.11 1.82
C ASP A 107 20.15 -12.40 1.07
N ILE A 108 18.91 -12.57 1.54
CA ILE A 108 17.77 -11.78 1.08
C ILE A 108 17.81 -10.49 1.88
N VAL A 109 18.07 -9.37 1.19
CA VAL A 109 18.20 -8.05 1.82
C VAL A 109 17.12 -7.10 1.32
N VAL A 110 16.71 -6.16 2.19
CA VAL A 110 15.81 -5.07 1.83
C VAL A 110 16.49 -4.18 0.79
N PRO A 111 15.82 -3.80 -0.31
CA PRO A 111 16.37 -2.82 -1.26
C PRO A 111 16.72 -1.49 -0.58
N VAL A 112 17.59 -0.72 -1.22
CA VAL A 112 17.92 0.64 -0.75
C VAL A 112 16.65 1.46 -0.72
N LEU A 113 16.28 1.95 0.46
CA LEU A 113 15.13 2.82 0.63
C LEU A 113 15.48 4.24 0.13
N PRO A 114 14.52 5.01 -0.44
CA PRO A 114 14.73 6.41 -0.79
C PRO A 114 15.11 7.23 0.45
N GLU A 115 15.94 8.27 0.30
CA GLU A 115 16.44 9.16 1.37
C GLU A 115 15.35 9.75 2.30
N SER A 116 14.10 9.74 1.87
CA SER A 116 12.96 10.23 2.65
C SER A 116 12.21 9.16 3.46
N VAL A 117 12.71 7.89 3.49
CA VAL A 117 12.07 6.75 4.16
C VAL A 117 13.08 6.08 5.08
N ALA A 118 12.92 6.26 6.39
CA ALA A 118 13.85 5.74 7.39
C ALA A 118 13.70 4.24 7.64
N ASP A 119 12.47 3.71 7.53
CA ASP A 119 12.13 2.32 7.86
C ASP A 119 11.03 1.78 6.95
N ALA A 120 10.91 0.48 6.89
CA ALA A 120 9.89 -0.24 6.13
C ALA A 120 9.31 -1.40 6.95
N THR A 121 8.16 -1.93 6.58
CA THR A 121 7.52 -3.05 7.26
C THR A 121 7.37 -4.23 6.31
N VAL A 122 7.66 -5.45 6.75
CA VAL A 122 7.41 -6.66 5.98
C VAL A 122 5.89 -6.84 5.84
N ALA A 123 5.35 -6.63 4.63
CA ALA A 123 3.91 -6.70 4.37
C ALA A 123 3.41 -8.14 4.25
N GLY A 124 4.19 -9.00 3.59
CA GLY A 124 3.85 -10.42 3.45
C GLY A 124 4.91 -11.21 2.74
N TRP A 125 5.13 -12.46 3.16
CA TRP A 125 5.98 -13.44 2.48
C TRP A 125 5.13 -14.26 1.49
N HIS A 126 5.58 -14.34 0.22
CA HIS A 126 4.94 -15.15 -0.81
C HIS A 126 5.46 -16.59 -0.86
N VAL A 127 6.50 -16.88 -0.07
CA VAL A 127 7.19 -18.16 0.00
C VAL A 127 7.41 -18.56 1.45
N ALA A 128 7.47 -19.87 1.72
CA ALA A 128 7.78 -20.44 3.03
C ALA A 128 9.22 -20.96 3.08
N GLU A 129 9.74 -21.18 4.31
CA GLU A 129 11.02 -21.84 4.51
C GLU A 129 11.01 -23.23 3.86
N GLY A 130 11.96 -23.51 2.98
CA GLY A 130 12.08 -24.75 2.25
C GLY A 130 11.46 -24.74 0.83
N ASP A 131 10.79 -23.68 0.42
CA ASP A 131 10.24 -23.56 -0.92
C ASP A 131 11.32 -23.34 -1.96
N THR A 132 11.12 -23.93 -3.15
CA THR A 132 12.01 -23.72 -4.29
C THR A 132 11.55 -22.51 -5.09
N VAL A 133 12.48 -21.58 -5.35
CA VAL A 133 12.21 -20.33 -6.07
C VAL A 133 13.08 -20.21 -7.32
N THR A 134 12.54 -19.51 -8.32
CA THR A 134 13.25 -19.19 -9.57
C THR A 134 13.75 -17.75 -9.56
N VAL A 135 14.73 -17.44 -10.40
CA VAL A 135 15.21 -16.07 -10.59
C VAL A 135 14.04 -15.15 -10.93
N ASP A 136 14.04 -13.91 -10.39
CA ASP A 136 13.01 -12.88 -10.55
C ASP A 136 11.63 -13.21 -9.92
N GLN A 137 11.52 -14.32 -9.17
CA GLN A 137 10.31 -14.63 -8.42
C GLN A 137 10.20 -13.72 -7.20
N ASN A 138 9.04 -13.09 -6.99
CA ASN A 138 8.77 -12.29 -5.80
C ASN A 138 8.77 -13.18 -4.54
N LEU A 139 9.60 -12.80 -3.54
CA LEU A 139 9.76 -13.51 -2.28
C LEU A 139 8.97 -12.86 -1.16
N VAL A 140 9.02 -11.53 -1.08
CA VAL A 140 8.42 -10.77 0.02
C VAL A 140 8.09 -9.35 -0.43
N ASP A 141 6.95 -8.84 0.02
CA ASP A 141 6.54 -7.45 -0.14
C ASP A 141 6.94 -6.65 1.09
N ILE A 142 7.58 -5.51 0.86
CA ILE A 142 8.00 -4.58 1.89
C ILE A 142 7.23 -3.28 1.72
N GLU A 143 6.43 -2.93 2.70
CA GLU A 143 5.62 -1.71 2.73
C GLU A 143 6.41 -0.55 3.35
N THR A 144 6.56 0.53 2.60
CA THR A 144 7.08 1.79 3.11
C THR A 144 5.94 2.79 3.28
N ASP A 145 6.22 3.98 3.85
CA ASP A 145 5.23 5.05 4.00
C ASP A 145 4.64 5.53 2.66
N LYS A 146 5.31 5.23 1.55
CA LYS A 146 4.97 5.79 0.24
C LYS A 146 4.74 4.74 -0.85
N VAL A 147 5.43 3.61 -0.81
CA VAL A 147 5.43 2.59 -1.87
C VAL A 147 5.59 1.20 -1.27
N VAL A 148 5.02 0.19 -1.91
CA VAL A 148 5.33 -1.22 -1.65
C VAL A 148 6.48 -1.63 -2.57
N LEU A 149 7.54 -2.19 -2.01
CA LEU A 149 8.70 -2.69 -2.72
C LEU A 149 8.64 -4.22 -2.73
N GLU A 150 8.75 -4.80 -3.93
CA GLU A 150 8.84 -6.24 -4.11
C GLU A 150 10.32 -6.68 -4.06
N VAL A 151 10.63 -7.66 -3.23
CA VAL A 151 11.97 -8.26 -3.15
C VAL A 151 11.95 -9.57 -3.90
N VAL A 152 12.68 -9.60 -5.02
CA VAL A 152 12.75 -10.77 -5.91
C VAL A 152 13.99 -11.62 -5.67
N ALA A 153 13.92 -12.91 -5.99
CA ALA A 153 15.04 -13.83 -5.90
C ALA A 153 16.13 -13.50 -6.93
N GLN A 154 17.36 -13.31 -6.49
CA GLN A 154 18.50 -13.00 -7.35
C GLN A 154 19.04 -14.23 -8.08
N GLU A 155 18.91 -15.42 -7.52
CA GLU A 155 19.28 -16.71 -8.12
C GLU A 155 18.21 -17.77 -7.78
N SER A 156 18.13 -18.82 -8.59
CA SER A 156 17.25 -19.95 -8.29
C SER A 156 17.80 -20.78 -7.15
N GLY A 157 16.95 -21.17 -6.20
CA GLY A 157 17.40 -21.92 -5.02
C GLY A 157 16.25 -22.34 -4.12
N VAL A 158 16.58 -22.70 -2.89
CA VAL A 158 15.62 -23.04 -1.83
C VAL A 158 15.69 -21.98 -0.76
N VAL A 159 14.54 -21.45 -0.36
CA VAL A 159 14.44 -20.47 0.74
C VAL A 159 14.95 -21.11 2.03
N GLY A 160 15.94 -20.47 2.64
CA GLY A 160 16.50 -20.89 3.90
C GLY A 160 15.68 -20.38 5.08
N LYS A 161 16.35 -19.77 6.05
CA LYS A 161 15.69 -19.24 7.24
C LYS A 161 15.12 -17.85 6.98
N ILE A 162 13.86 -17.64 7.37
CA ILE A 162 13.22 -16.32 7.44
C ILE A 162 13.56 -15.70 8.80
N ILE A 163 14.17 -14.51 8.80
CA ILE A 163 14.66 -13.82 10.00
C ILE A 163 13.62 -12.84 10.53
N HIS A 164 12.92 -12.13 9.61
CA HIS A 164 11.87 -11.17 9.95
C HIS A 164 10.52 -11.67 9.46
N ALA A 165 9.55 -11.73 10.38
CA ALA A 165 8.18 -12.17 10.09
C ALA A 165 7.33 -11.04 9.51
N GLU A 166 6.13 -11.39 9.01
CA GLU A 166 5.13 -10.39 8.59
C GLU A 166 4.80 -9.44 9.74
N GLY A 167 4.84 -8.14 9.45
CA GLY A 167 4.61 -7.07 10.41
C GLY A 167 5.85 -6.54 11.12
N ASP A 168 7.03 -7.14 10.92
CA ASP A 168 8.28 -6.64 11.49
C ASP A 168 8.75 -5.39 10.74
N THR A 169 9.35 -4.45 11.49
CA THR A 169 9.97 -3.25 10.92
C THR A 169 11.42 -3.55 10.55
N VAL A 170 11.82 -3.18 9.32
CA VAL A 170 13.14 -3.43 8.76
C VAL A 170 13.72 -2.15 8.14
N LEU A 171 15.05 -2.06 8.12
CA LEU A 171 15.77 -0.92 7.53
C LEU A 171 16.26 -1.25 6.11
N GLY A 172 16.59 -0.24 5.33
CA GLY A 172 17.26 -0.43 4.04
C GLY A 172 18.55 -1.22 4.18
N ASN A 173 18.84 -2.12 3.25
CA ASN A 173 19.98 -3.05 3.26
C ASN A 173 19.99 -4.06 4.43
N GLN A 174 18.95 -4.16 5.21
CA GLN A 174 18.87 -5.15 6.30
C GLN A 174 18.60 -6.55 5.74
N LYS A 175 19.28 -7.56 6.28
CA LYS A 175 19.06 -8.97 5.97
C LYS A 175 17.74 -9.44 6.59
N ILE A 176 16.83 -9.95 5.76
CA ILE A 176 15.50 -10.42 6.17
C ILE A 176 15.32 -11.93 6.04
N GLY A 177 16.20 -12.60 5.28
CA GLY A 177 16.16 -14.05 5.09
C GLY A 177 17.41 -14.57 4.38
N GLU A 178 17.43 -15.87 4.09
CA GLU A 178 18.51 -16.58 3.41
C GLU A 178 17.97 -17.39 2.24
N LEU A 179 18.70 -17.40 1.12
CA LEU A 179 18.42 -18.23 -0.06
C LEU A 179 19.61 -19.16 -0.31
N ASN A 180 19.39 -20.45 -0.33
CA ASN A 180 20.39 -21.46 -0.67
C ASN A 180 20.40 -21.67 -2.18
N ALA A 181 21.28 -20.97 -2.88
CA ALA A 181 21.40 -21.05 -4.34
C ALA A 181 21.97 -22.41 -4.78
N GLY A 182 21.38 -23.01 -5.80
CA GLY A 182 21.83 -24.30 -6.35
C GLY A 182 21.38 -25.54 -5.57
N ALA A 183 20.61 -25.42 -4.49
CA ALA A 183 20.00 -26.54 -3.82
C ALA A 183 18.72 -26.96 -4.55
N THR A 184 18.72 -28.10 -5.20
CA THR A 184 17.49 -28.80 -5.57
C THR A 184 16.91 -29.42 -4.31
N ALA A 185 15.62 -29.25 -4.05
CA ALA A 185 14.94 -29.78 -2.88
C ALA A 185 15.26 -31.27 -2.70
N SER A 186 16.04 -31.59 -1.65
CA SER A 186 16.22 -32.97 -1.19
C SER A 186 14.98 -33.35 -0.43
N ALA A 187 14.14 -34.16 -1.04
CA ALA A 187 13.00 -34.79 -0.39
C ALA A 187 13.50 -35.52 0.87
N ALA A 188 12.80 -35.34 1.97
CA ALA A 188 12.99 -36.06 3.22
C ALA A 188 12.95 -37.57 2.97
N PRO A 189 13.72 -38.40 3.70
CA PRO A 189 13.76 -39.83 3.48
C PRO A 189 12.45 -40.48 3.89
N ALA A 190 11.64 -40.86 2.90
CA ALA A 190 10.57 -41.79 3.10
C ALA A 190 11.14 -43.20 3.23
N ALA A 191 10.70 -43.89 4.26
CA ALA A 191 11.01 -45.27 4.56
C ALA A 191 10.82 -46.19 3.34
N SER A 192 11.72 -47.16 3.24
CA SER A 192 11.72 -48.26 2.29
C SER A 192 10.34 -48.87 2.08
N SER A 193 9.86 -48.89 0.86
CA SER A 193 8.83 -49.81 0.42
C SER A 193 9.09 -50.23 -1.01
N GLU A 194 9.16 -51.53 -1.14
CA GLU A 194 9.01 -52.43 -2.27
C GLU A 194 8.69 -51.81 -3.63
N GLU A 195 9.39 -52.29 -4.66
CA GLU A 195 9.13 -52.07 -6.08
C GLU A 195 7.61 -52.22 -6.41
N ALA A 196 6.96 -51.10 -6.64
CA ALA A 196 5.62 -51.06 -7.21
C ALA A 196 5.74 -51.29 -8.72
N LEU A 197 5.33 -52.44 -9.17
CA LEU A 197 5.10 -52.76 -10.59
C LEU A 197 4.24 -51.69 -11.26
N SER A 198 4.58 -51.31 -12.49
CA SER A 198 3.86 -50.27 -13.24
C SER A 198 2.39 -50.65 -13.43
N SER A 199 1.49 -49.69 -13.45
CA SER A 199 0.03 -49.89 -13.59
C SER A 199 -0.37 -50.69 -14.84
N ASP A 200 0.54 -50.85 -15.79
CA ASP A 200 0.35 -51.62 -17.02
C ASP A 200 0.54 -53.15 -16.84
N GLU A 201 1.21 -53.61 -15.78
CA GLU A 201 1.47 -55.01 -15.50
C GLU A 201 0.43 -55.64 -14.56
N LEU A 202 -0.38 -54.84 -13.87
CA LEU A 202 -1.36 -55.34 -12.88
C LEU A 202 -2.73 -55.76 -13.44
N ALA A 203 -3.06 -55.42 -14.69
CA ALA A 203 -4.35 -55.72 -15.29
C ALA A 203 -4.22 -56.30 -16.71
N SER A 204 -4.94 -57.41 -17.00
CA SER A 204 -4.99 -58.01 -18.33
C SER A 204 -5.73 -57.10 -19.33
N PRO A 205 -5.50 -57.22 -20.66
CA PRO A 205 -6.17 -56.38 -21.67
C PRO A 205 -7.69 -56.36 -21.61
N SER A 206 -8.30 -57.47 -21.19
CA SER A 206 -9.76 -57.60 -21.01
C SER A 206 -10.27 -56.87 -19.77
N VAL A 207 -9.46 -56.83 -18.69
CA VAL A 207 -9.77 -56.12 -17.44
C VAL A 207 -9.61 -54.60 -17.66
N ARG A 208 -8.61 -54.14 -18.42
CA ARG A 208 -8.45 -52.73 -18.78
C ARG A 208 -9.62 -52.19 -19.61
N ARG A 209 -10.15 -52.99 -20.57
CA ARG A 209 -11.35 -52.59 -21.30
C ARG A 209 -12.56 -52.43 -20.38
N LEU A 210 -12.75 -53.31 -19.43
CA LEU A 210 -13.86 -53.29 -18.48
C LEU A 210 -13.71 -52.08 -17.52
N MET A 211 -12.49 -51.75 -17.09
CA MET A 211 -12.20 -50.57 -16.28
C MET A 211 -12.52 -49.26 -17.04
N THR A 212 -12.13 -49.18 -18.32
CA THR A 212 -12.45 -48.02 -19.17
C THR A 212 -13.96 -47.91 -19.40
N GLU A 213 -14.66 -49.02 -19.63
CA GLU A 213 -16.12 -49.04 -19.80
C GLU A 213 -16.87 -48.59 -18.53
N LYS A 214 -16.33 -48.92 -17.35
CA LYS A 214 -16.90 -48.57 -16.05
C LYS A 214 -16.36 -47.25 -15.48
N GLY A 215 -15.45 -46.56 -16.17
CA GLY A 215 -14.88 -45.28 -15.75
C GLY A 215 -13.99 -45.38 -14.50
N LEU A 216 -13.36 -46.52 -14.26
CA LEU A 216 -12.51 -46.75 -13.09
C LEU A 216 -11.03 -46.72 -13.48
N THR A 217 -10.20 -46.15 -12.62
CA THR A 217 -8.74 -46.15 -12.74
C THR A 217 -8.12 -47.27 -11.90
N ALA A 218 -6.91 -47.73 -12.29
CA ALA A 218 -6.21 -48.82 -11.59
C ALA A 218 -5.97 -48.53 -10.09
N SER A 219 -5.87 -47.31 -9.71
CA SER A 219 -5.73 -46.85 -8.31
C SER A 219 -7.02 -46.94 -7.49
N GLN A 220 -8.16 -47.08 -8.13
CA GLN A 220 -9.48 -47.17 -7.49
C GLN A 220 -9.95 -48.63 -7.28
N VAL A 221 -9.20 -49.61 -7.79
CA VAL A 221 -9.55 -51.01 -7.71
C VAL A 221 -8.46 -51.78 -6.97
N VAL A 222 -8.82 -52.43 -5.87
CA VAL A 222 -7.89 -53.30 -5.12
C VAL A 222 -7.86 -54.66 -5.77
N GLY A 223 -6.71 -55.06 -6.35
CA GLY A 223 -6.55 -56.36 -6.99
C GLY A 223 -6.43 -57.49 -5.98
N SER A 224 -7.33 -58.52 -6.07
CA SER A 224 -7.31 -59.72 -5.22
C SER A 224 -6.51 -60.90 -5.80
N GLY A 225 -5.98 -60.78 -7.03
CA GLY A 225 -5.24 -61.83 -7.72
C GLY A 225 -3.81 -61.99 -7.20
N LYS A 226 -3.20 -63.17 -7.52
CA LYS A 226 -1.85 -63.53 -7.09
C LYS A 226 -0.82 -62.50 -7.56
N GLY A 227 -0.16 -61.83 -6.61
CA GLY A 227 0.77 -60.72 -6.88
C GLY A 227 0.10 -59.36 -7.10
N GLY A 228 -1.10 -59.10 -6.54
CA GLY A 228 -1.79 -57.82 -6.61
C GLY A 228 -2.48 -57.54 -7.96
N ARG A 229 -2.64 -58.54 -8.81
CA ARG A 229 -3.31 -58.38 -10.12
C ARG A 229 -4.81 -58.15 -9.97
N ILE A 230 -5.32 -57.21 -10.75
CA ILE A 230 -6.72 -56.84 -10.78
C ILE A 230 -7.48 -57.87 -11.63
N SER A 231 -8.50 -58.52 -11.04
CA SER A 231 -9.40 -59.47 -11.71
C SER A 231 -10.66 -58.73 -12.23
N LYS A 232 -11.44 -59.45 -13.07
CA LYS A 232 -12.71 -58.91 -13.57
C LYS A 232 -13.72 -58.69 -12.44
N GLU A 233 -13.69 -59.55 -11.43
CA GLU A 233 -14.57 -59.52 -10.25
C GLU A 233 -14.25 -58.32 -9.35
N ASP A 234 -12.98 -57.92 -9.26
CA ASP A 234 -12.55 -56.73 -8.50
C ASP A 234 -13.08 -55.44 -9.13
N VAL A 235 -13.09 -55.35 -10.47
CA VAL A 235 -13.63 -54.18 -11.19
C VAL A 235 -15.16 -54.10 -11.03
N GLU A 236 -15.86 -55.23 -11.07
CA GLU A 236 -17.31 -55.27 -10.86
C GLU A 236 -17.68 -54.95 -9.40
N ALA A 237 -16.91 -55.38 -8.42
CA ALA A 237 -17.09 -55.08 -7.01
C ALA A 237 -16.84 -53.58 -6.75
N ALA A 238 -15.78 -52.98 -7.33
CA ALA A 238 -15.49 -51.57 -7.24
C ALA A 238 -16.58 -50.71 -7.92
N ALA A 239 -17.10 -51.13 -9.07
CA ALA A 239 -18.18 -50.42 -9.75
C ALA A 239 -19.49 -50.44 -8.94
N ASN A 240 -19.82 -51.56 -8.30
CA ASN A 240 -20.99 -51.66 -7.45
C ASN A 240 -20.85 -50.88 -6.13
N SER A 241 -19.65 -50.81 -5.57
CA SER A 241 -19.38 -49.98 -4.39
C SER A 241 -19.41 -48.48 -4.70
N ALA A 242 -19.04 -48.08 -5.92
CA ALA A 242 -19.12 -46.69 -6.40
C ALA A 242 -20.58 -46.23 -6.63
N GLN A 243 -21.48 -47.15 -6.98
CA GLN A 243 -22.93 -46.91 -7.15
C GLN A 243 -23.71 -46.83 -5.83
N ALA A 244 -23.15 -47.35 -4.72
CA ALA A 244 -23.79 -47.35 -3.42
C ALA A 244 -23.52 -46.11 -2.55
N LYS A 245 -22.81 -45.10 -3.05
CA LYS A 245 -22.65 -43.85 -2.35
C LYS A 245 -23.85 -42.96 -2.68
N PRO A 246 -24.72 -42.59 -1.69
CA PRO A 246 -25.78 -41.63 -1.94
C PRO A 246 -25.15 -40.34 -2.45
N ALA A 247 -25.68 -39.77 -3.53
CA ALA A 247 -25.32 -38.44 -3.97
C ALA A 247 -25.44 -37.49 -2.77
N ALA A 248 -24.32 -36.93 -2.35
CA ALA A 248 -24.32 -35.88 -1.36
C ALA A 248 -25.22 -34.78 -1.90
N ALA A 249 -26.29 -34.46 -1.16
CA ALA A 249 -27.11 -33.29 -1.41
C ALA A 249 -26.19 -32.09 -1.56
N PRO A 250 -26.51 -31.09 -2.43
CA PRO A 250 -25.68 -29.90 -2.58
C PRO A 250 -25.48 -29.32 -1.19
N ALA A 251 -24.21 -29.24 -0.77
CA ALA A 251 -23.86 -28.66 0.49
C ALA A 251 -24.50 -27.25 0.53
N LYS A 252 -25.53 -27.07 1.36
CA LYS A 252 -25.95 -25.77 1.81
C LYS A 252 -24.66 -25.07 2.15
N ALA A 253 -24.40 -23.93 1.47
CA ALA A 253 -23.29 -23.05 1.82
C ALA A 253 -23.26 -23.01 3.33
N ALA A 254 -22.14 -23.46 3.91
CA ALA A 254 -21.98 -23.45 5.35
C ALA A 254 -22.25 -22.00 5.76
N ALA A 255 -23.30 -21.80 6.54
CA ALA A 255 -23.48 -20.55 7.24
C ALA A 255 -22.14 -20.26 7.91
N PRO A 256 -21.63 -19.04 7.89
CA PRO A 256 -20.39 -18.74 8.57
C PRO A 256 -20.54 -19.31 9.97
N VAL A 257 -19.64 -20.24 10.33
CA VAL A 257 -19.56 -20.80 11.66
C VAL A 257 -19.47 -19.60 12.55
N ALA A 258 -20.54 -19.30 13.30
CA ALA A 258 -20.49 -18.32 14.35
C ALA A 258 -19.35 -18.82 15.25
N GLN A 259 -18.19 -18.16 15.17
CA GLN A 259 -17.13 -18.38 16.13
C GLN A 259 -17.80 -18.08 17.46
N ASP A 260 -17.86 -19.08 18.30
CA ASP A 260 -18.27 -18.91 19.70
C ASP A 260 -17.24 -17.96 20.32
N LEU A 261 -17.55 -16.68 20.20
CA LEU A 261 -16.81 -15.58 20.78
C LEU A 261 -17.15 -15.62 22.27
N GLY A 262 -16.58 -16.58 23.00
CA GLY A 262 -16.79 -16.74 24.41
C GLY A 262 -17.05 -15.40 25.14
N GLU A 263 -17.59 -15.38 26.33
CA GLU A 263 -18.05 -14.20 27.03
C GLU A 263 -17.13 -12.96 26.83
N ARG A 264 -17.59 -11.95 26.06
CA ARG A 264 -17.01 -10.61 25.90
C ARG A 264 -15.50 -10.55 25.57
N THR A 265 -15.06 -11.25 24.54
CA THR A 265 -13.66 -11.20 24.09
C THR A 265 -13.36 -9.94 23.27
N GLN A 266 -12.20 -9.32 23.50
CA GLN A 266 -11.66 -8.21 22.71
C GLN A 266 -10.49 -8.70 21.88
N LYS A 267 -10.50 -8.43 20.56
CA LYS A 267 -9.36 -8.67 19.67
C LYS A 267 -8.62 -7.35 19.44
N ARG A 268 -7.37 -7.25 19.88
CA ARG A 268 -6.48 -6.12 19.54
C ARG A 268 -5.75 -6.43 18.26
N VAL A 269 -5.87 -5.55 17.27
CA VAL A 269 -5.16 -5.64 16.00
C VAL A 269 -4.43 -4.31 15.81
N PRO A 270 -3.11 -4.28 15.57
CA PRO A 270 -2.38 -3.06 15.28
C PRO A 270 -2.89 -2.44 13.99
N MET A 271 -2.89 -1.10 13.92
CA MET A 271 -3.22 -0.39 12.68
C MET A 271 -2.10 -0.60 11.66
N THR A 272 -2.48 -0.82 10.40
CA THR A 272 -1.53 -0.79 9.28
C THR A 272 -0.86 0.58 9.20
N ARG A 273 0.34 0.64 8.61
CA ARG A 273 1.09 1.89 8.42
C ARG A 273 0.26 2.94 7.66
N LEU A 274 -0.35 2.55 6.53
CA LEU A 274 -1.26 3.41 5.78
C LEU A 274 -2.37 4.01 6.67
N ARG A 275 -2.98 3.20 7.55
CA ARG A 275 -4.03 3.67 8.46
C ARG A 275 -3.51 4.66 9.48
N LYS A 276 -2.27 4.48 9.98
CA LYS A 276 -1.63 5.43 10.90
C LYS A 276 -1.39 6.77 10.20
N THR A 277 -0.80 6.75 9.00
CA THR A 277 -0.55 7.96 8.19
C THR A 277 -1.85 8.72 7.88
N ILE A 278 -2.90 8.02 7.46
CA ILE A 278 -4.22 8.64 7.24
C ILE A 278 -4.73 9.30 8.53
N ALA A 279 -4.64 8.62 9.67
CA ALA A 279 -5.10 9.15 10.95
C ALA A 279 -4.35 10.44 11.34
N THR A 280 -3.03 10.46 11.19
CA THR A 280 -2.20 11.64 11.46
C THR A 280 -2.60 12.81 10.55
N ARG A 281 -2.69 12.60 9.24
CA ARG A 281 -3.06 13.65 8.26
C ARG A 281 -4.46 14.20 8.50
N LEU A 282 -5.44 13.36 8.84
CA LEU A 282 -6.80 13.81 9.13
C LEU A 282 -6.86 14.63 10.43
N LEU A 283 -6.10 14.26 11.45
CA LEU A 283 -5.99 15.04 12.69
C LEU A 283 -5.29 16.37 12.45
N GLU A 284 -4.23 16.37 11.65
CA GLU A 284 -3.53 17.57 11.22
C GLU A 284 -4.48 18.52 10.48
N ALA A 285 -5.20 18.06 9.47
CA ALA A 285 -6.17 18.85 8.73
C ALA A 285 -7.24 19.48 9.65
N LYS A 286 -7.77 18.69 10.59
CA LYS A 286 -8.76 19.17 11.56
C LYS A 286 -8.20 20.25 12.49
N ASN A 287 -6.95 20.11 12.95
CA ASN A 287 -6.37 20.96 13.97
C ASN A 287 -5.71 22.23 13.39
N SER A 288 -5.21 22.18 12.15
CA SER A 288 -4.49 23.28 11.49
C SER A 288 -5.39 24.19 10.66
N THR A 289 -6.69 23.88 10.51
CA THR A 289 -7.62 24.67 9.69
C THR A 289 -8.80 25.20 10.52
N ALA A 290 -9.32 26.37 10.14
CA ALA A 290 -10.60 26.89 10.62
C ALA A 290 -11.73 26.36 9.72
N MET A 291 -11.93 25.01 9.74
CA MET A 291 -12.82 24.33 8.81
C MET A 291 -14.29 24.64 9.09
N LEU A 292 -15.00 25.14 8.08
CA LEU A 292 -16.43 25.36 8.07
C LEU A 292 -17.07 24.60 6.91
N THR A 293 -18.34 24.22 7.02
CA THR A 293 -19.08 23.54 5.96
C THR A 293 -20.36 24.32 5.65
N THR A 294 -20.56 24.63 4.39
CA THR A 294 -21.84 25.15 3.86
C THR A 294 -22.52 24.10 3.00
N PHE A 295 -23.85 24.13 2.95
CA PHE A 295 -24.65 23.15 2.24
C PHE A 295 -25.58 23.83 1.23
N ASN A 296 -25.87 23.13 0.13
CA ASN A 296 -26.92 23.49 -0.80
C ASN A 296 -27.59 22.22 -1.33
N GLU A 297 -28.78 22.35 -1.84
CA GLU A 297 -29.47 21.26 -2.52
C GLU A 297 -29.57 21.54 -4.03
N VAL A 298 -29.44 20.50 -4.84
CA VAL A 298 -29.46 20.57 -6.28
C VAL A 298 -30.50 19.63 -6.85
N ASN A 299 -31.27 20.12 -7.82
CA ASN A 299 -32.19 19.32 -8.61
C ASN A 299 -31.41 18.58 -9.71
N MET A 300 -31.32 17.28 -9.59
CA MET A 300 -30.56 16.43 -10.52
C MET A 300 -31.30 16.05 -11.78
N LYS A 301 -32.62 16.43 -11.89
CA LYS A 301 -33.43 16.03 -13.03
C LYS A 301 -32.85 16.47 -14.39
N PRO A 302 -32.37 17.72 -14.60
CA PRO A 302 -31.82 18.14 -15.89
C PRO A 302 -30.61 17.30 -16.33
N ILE A 303 -29.66 17.03 -15.39
CA ILE A 303 -28.48 16.16 -15.66
C ILE A 303 -28.93 14.73 -15.96
N MET A 304 -29.90 14.19 -15.22
CA MET A 304 -30.39 12.83 -15.40
C MET A 304 -31.10 12.68 -16.76
N ASP A 305 -31.92 13.66 -17.15
CA ASP A 305 -32.62 13.68 -18.43
C ASP A 305 -31.60 13.77 -19.59
N LEU A 306 -30.64 14.69 -19.50
CA LEU A 306 -29.58 14.86 -20.50
C LEU A 306 -28.76 13.56 -20.64
N ARG A 307 -28.36 12.97 -19.52
CA ARG A 307 -27.64 11.69 -19.51
C ARG A 307 -28.49 10.57 -20.14
N ALA A 308 -29.76 10.47 -19.77
CA ALA A 308 -30.66 9.44 -20.32
C ALA A 308 -30.79 9.57 -21.85
N GLN A 309 -30.84 10.80 -22.37
CA GLN A 309 -30.96 11.09 -23.81
C GLN A 309 -29.67 10.70 -24.57
N TYR A 310 -28.50 10.95 -24.03
CA TYR A 310 -27.23 10.86 -24.80
C TYR A 310 -26.31 9.70 -24.40
N LYS A 311 -26.57 8.95 -23.33
CA LYS A 311 -25.66 7.90 -22.81
C LYS A 311 -25.25 6.88 -23.87
N ASP A 312 -26.18 6.38 -24.69
CA ASP A 312 -25.94 5.34 -25.69
C ASP A 312 -25.13 5.86 -26.88
N LEU A 313 -25.42 7.10 -27.32
CA LEU A 313 -24.64 7.76 -28.36
C LEU A 313 -23.22 8.10 -27.89
N PHE A 314 -23.11 8.59 -26.66
CA PHE A 314 -21.82 8.93 -26.03
C PHE A 314 -20.95 7.70 -25.90
N GLU A 315 -21.49 6.57 -25.39
CA GLU A 315 -20.76 5.31 -25.25
C GLU A 315 -20.29 4.78 -26.61
N LYS A 316 -21.13 4.86 -27.64
CA LYS A 316 -20.76 4.49 -29.01
C LYS A 316 -19.63 5.34 -29.59
N THR A 317 -19.62 6.65 -29.29
CA THR A 317 -18.67 7.60 -29.89
C THR A 317 -17.34 7.61 -29.17
N HIS A 318 -17.34 7.45 -27.86
CA HIS A 318 -16.16 7.65 -27.02
C HIS A 318 -15.65 6.38 -26.31
N ASP A 319 -16.30 5.23 -26.52
CA ASP A 319 -16.01 3.95 -25.86
C ASP A 319 -15.93 4.08 -24.32
N THR A 320 -16.71 4.99 -23.76
CA THR A 320 -16.80 5.23 -22.32
C THR A 320 -18.21 5.64 -21.93
N ARG A 321 -18.62 5.29 -20.69
CA ARG A 321 -19.95 5.62 -20.20
C ARG A 321 -20.01 7.06 -19.73
N LEU A 322 -21.10 7.75 -20.07
CA LEU A 322 -21.39 9.08 -19.54
C LEU A 322 -21.83 8.94 -18.06
N GLY A 323 -20.95 9.26 -17.13
CA GLY A 323 -21.20 9.28 -15.69
C GLY A 323 -21.75 10.62 -15.22
N PHE A 324 -21.91 10.77 -13.90
CA PHE A 324 -22.23 12.05 -13.29
C PHE A 324 -20.96 12.88 -12.98
N MET A 325 -19.82 12.20 -12.79
CA MET A 325 -18.59 12.87 -12.33
C MET A 325 -18.08 13.90 -13.32
N SER A 326 -18.21 13.65 -14.62
CA SER A 326 -17.78 14.62 -15.64
C SER A 326 -18.56 15.93 -15.58
N PHE A 327 -19.85 15.89 -15.28
CA PHE A 327 -20.67 17.11 -15.08
C PHE A 327 -20.20 17.87 -13.84
N TYR A 328 -19.95 17.17 -12.73
CA TYR A 328 -19.46 17.81 -11.51
C TYR A 328 -18.07 18.40 -11.68
N VAL A 329 -17.14 17.66 -12.30
CA VAL A 329 -15.79 18.18 -12.56
C VAL A 329 -15.86 19.44 -13.43
N LYS A 330 -16.66 19.45 -14.50
CA LYS A 330 -16.85 20.65 -15.34
C LYS A 330 -17.48 21.82 -14.58
N ALA A 331 -18.53 21.57 -13.79
CA ALA A 331 -19.15 22.61 -12.99
C ALA A 331 -18.19 23.17 -11.92
N VAL A 332 -17.40 22.30 -11.28
CA VAL A 332 -16.40 22.70 -10.29
C VAL A 332 -15.28 23.51 -10.94
N THR A 333 -14.70 23.06 -12.06
CA THR A 333 -13.63 23.80 -12.75
C THR A 333 -14.08 25.19 -13.18
N GLU A 334 -15.33 25.32 -13.65
CA GLU A 334 -15.89 26.61 -14.02
C GLU A 334 -16.14 27.51 -12.79
N ALA A 335 -16.63 26.92 -11.71
CA ALA A 335 -16.78 27.65 -10.44
C ALA A 335 -15.41 28.09 -9.86
N LEU A 336 -14.36 27.26 -9.94
CA LEU A 336 -13.02 27.61 -9.47
C LEU A 336 -12.40 28.79 -10.24
N LYS A 337 -12.70 28.92 -11.55
CA LYS A 337 -12.29 30.11 -12.34
C LYS A 337 -12.93 31.39 -11.83
N ARG A 338 -14.19 31.32 -11.39
CA ARG A 338 -14.96 32.48 -10.88
C ARG A 338 -14.60 32.85 -9.42
N PHE A 339 -14.15 31.85 -8.64
CA PHE A 339 -13.79 32.01 -7.23
C PHE A 339 -12.34 31.55 -6.97
N PRO A 340 -11.33 32.36 -7.37
CA PRO A 340 -9.92 31.96 -7.27
C PRO A 340 -9.45 31.62 -5.85
N ALA A 341 -10.04 32.24 -4.83
CA ALA A 341 -9.72 31.94 -3.43
C ALA A 341 -10.01 30.48 -3.04
N VAL A 342 -11.01 29.86 -3.69
CA VAL A 342 -11.34 28.44 -3.46
C VAL A 342 -10.30 27.50 -4.10
N ASN A 343 -9.58 27.99 -5.15
CA ASN A 343 -8.49 27.28 -5.82
C ASN A 343 -7.10 27.68 -5.29
N ALA A 344 -7.03 28.27 -4.11
CA ALA A 344 -5.77 28.70 -3.49
C ALA A 344 -5.40 27.79 -2.31
N SER A 345 -4.19 27.91 -1.84
CA SER A 345 -3.67 27.25 -0.62
C SER A 345 -2.96 28.25 0.27
N ILE A 346 -2.78 27.88 1.54
CA ILE A 346 -1.99 28.66 2.51
C ILE A 346 -0.62 27.99 2.63
N ASP A 347 0.44 28.77 2.49
CA ASP A 347 1.82 28.37 2.70
C ASP A 347 2.49 29.36 3.67
N GLY A 348 2.65 28.95 4.93
CA GLY A 348 3.05 29.84 6.00
C GLY A 348 2.07 31.00 6.18
N ASP A 349 2.55 32.24 5.94
CA ASP A 349 1.75 33.45 5.99
C ASP A 349 1.26 33.93 4.61
N ASP A 350 1.57 33.16 3.54
CA ASP A 350 1.26 33.55 2.18
C ASP A 350 0.03 32.79 1.63
N ILE A 351 -0.72 33.43 0.73
CA ILE A 351 -1.78 32.81 -0.06
C ILE A 351 -1.22 32.51 -1.45
N VAL A 352 -1.20 31.23 -1.81
CA VAL A 352 -0.73 30.74 -3.11
C VAL A 352 -1.92 30.50 -4.02
N TYR A 353 -2.11 31.35 -5.05
CA TYR A 353 -3.13 31.17 -6.07
C TYR A 353 -2.65 30.26 -7.19
N HIS A 354 -3.41 29.22 -7.50
CA HIS A 354 -3.10 28.30 -8.59
C HIS A 354 -3.83 28.71 -9.88
N ASN A 355 -3.13 28.68 -11.02
CA ASN A 355 -3.68 28.97 -12.34
C ASN A 355 -3.99 27.70 -13.16
N TYR A 356 -4.02 26.56 -12.52
CA TYR A 356 -4.36 25.25 -13.05
C TYR A 356 -5.42 24.58 -12.17
N PHE A 357 -6.10 23.56 -12.71
CA PHE A 357 -7.26 22.96 -12.07
C PHE A 357 -7.08 21.44 -11.99
N ASP A 358 -6.31 21.01 -11.00
CA ASP A 358 -6.03 19.62 -10.70
C ASP A 358 -7.01 19.11 -9.63
N ILE A 359 -7.94 18.25 -10.04
CA ILE A 359 -9.05 17.81 -9.20
C ILE A 359 -8.75 16.44 -8.61
N SER A 360 -8.63 16.36 -7.29
CA SER A 360 -8.54 15.11 -6.56
C SER A 360 -9.90 14.43 -6.47
N ILE A 361 -9.98 13.15 -6.83
CA ILE A 361 -11.23 12.38 -6.79
C ILE A 361 -11.10 11.28 -5.72
N ALA A 362 -12.00 11.29 -4.73
CA ALA A 362 -12.00 10.28 -3.70
C ALA A 362 -12.43 8.91 -4.25
N VAL A 363 -11.54 7.92 -4.21
CA VAL A 363 -11.75 6.55 -4.69
C VAL A 363 -11.62 5.57 -3.53
N SER A 364 -12.62 4.71 -3.36
CA SER A 364 -12.57 3.62 -2.37
C SER A 364 -11.82 2.43 -2.96
N THR A 365 -10.82 1.95 -2.23
CA THR A 365 -10.03 0.77 -2.58
C THR A 365 -10.09 -0.28 -1.46
N PRO A 366 -9.72 -1.54 -1.72
CA PRO A 366 -9.64 -2.56 -0.66
C PRO A 366 -8.70 -2.18 0.50
N ARG A 367 -7.68 -1.35 0.23
CA ARG A 367 -6.71 -0.87 1.22
C ARG A 367 -7.18 0.38 1.98
N GLY A 368 -8.21 1.07 1.52
CA GLY A 368 -8.74 2.29 2.12
C GLY A 368 -9.15 3.32 1.09
N LEU A 369 -9.47 4.54 1.55
CA LEU A 369 -9.81 5.67 0.70
C LEU A 369 -8.52 6.35 0.22
N VAL A 370 -8.42 6.56 -1.10
CA VAL A 370 -7.33 7.32 -1.73
C VAL A 370 -7.90 8.45 -2.58
N THR A 371 -7.12 9.50 -2.81
CA THR A 371 -7.54 10.70 -3.55
C THR A 371 -6.60 10.98 -4.71
N PRO A 372 -6.61 10.14 -5.78
CA PRO A 372 -5.80 10.40 -6.96
C PRO A 372 -6.24 11.68 -7.68
N VAL A 373 -5.32 12.31 -8.41
CA VAL A 373 -5.46 13.62 -9.02
C VAL A 373 -5.73 13.51 -10.52
N LEU A 374 -6.85 14.08 -10.96
CA LEU A 374 -7.15 14.31 -12.36
C LEU A 374 -6.57 15.67 -12.76
N ARG A 375 -5.51 15.65 -13.58
CA ARG A 375 -4.78 16.86 -13.95
C ARG A 375 -5.45 17.62 -15.07
N ASP A 376 -5.24 18.97 -15.06
CA ASP A 376 -5.72 19.88 -16.10
C ASP A 376 -7.20 19.64 -16.45
N ALA A 377 -8.06 19.47 -15.43
CA ALA A 377 -9.44 19.05 -15.57
C ALA A 377 -10.30 20.04 -16.41
N ASP A 378 -9.91 21.30 -16.49
CA ASP A 378 -10.54 22.33 -17.31
C ASP A 378 -10.33 22.08 -18.81
N GLN A 379 -9.18 21.52 -19.22
CA GLN A 379 -8.82 21.23 -20.61
C GLN A 379 -9.44 19.93 -21.11
N LEU A 380 -9.83 19.02 -20.21
CA LEU A 380 -10.42 17.74 -20.57
C LEU A 380 -11.86 17.91 -21.05
N ASN A 381 -12.26 17.17 -22.08
CA ASN A 381 -13.66 17.00 -22.42
C ASN A 381 -14.34 15.96 -21.50
N MET A 382 -15.67 15.80 -21.59
CA MET A 382 -16.44 14.89 -20.75
C MET A 382 -15.92 13.44 -20.81
N ALA A 383 -15.53 12.97 -21.98
CA ALA A 383 -14.99 11.62 -22.17
C ALA A 383 -13.58 11.48 -21.54
N GLY A 384 -12.74 12.50 -21.67
CA GLY A 384 -11.42 12.54 -21.04
C GLY A 384 -11.50 12.49 -19.52
N ILE A 385 -12.46 13.21 -18.93
CA ILE A 385 -12.72 13.18 -17.49
C ILE A 385 -13.16 11.78 -17.03
N GLU A 386 -14.16 11.17 -17.69
CA GLU A 386 -14.66 9.84 -17.31
C GLU A 386 -13.58 8.76 -17.47
N ASN A 387 -12.77 8.81 -18.55
CA ASN A 387 -11.66 7.90 -18.76
C ASN A 387 -10.56 8.09 -17.71
N GLY A 388 -10.15 9.34 -17.46
CA GLY A 388 -9.14 9.63 -16.45
C GLY A 388 -9.53 9.14 -15.06
N ILE A 389 -10.78 9.39 -14.64
CA ILE A 389 -11.30 8.88 -13.36
C ILE A 389 -11.33 7.35 -13.33
N ARG A 390 -11.77 6.70 -14.43
CA ARG A 390 -11.79 5.24 -14.54
C ARG A 390 -10.40 4.64 -14.42
N ASP A 391 -9.43 5.21 -15.12
CA ASP A 391 -8.05 4.72 -15.13
C ASP A 391 -7.39 4.87 -13.74
N LEU A 392 -7.58 6.01 -13.09
CA LEU A 392 -7.15 6.23 -11.71
C LEU A 392 -7.83 5.26 -10.72
N ALA A 393 -9.13 4.99 -10.92
CA ALA A 393 -9.86 4.04 -10.08
C ALA A 393 -9.39 2.58 -10.27
N ILE A 394 -9.01 2.19 -11.49
CA ILE A 394 -8.42 0.87 -11.78
C ILE A 394 -7.04 0.77 -11.13
N LYS A 395 -6.16 1.75 -11.36
CA LYS A 395 -4.85 1.81 -10.68
C LYS A 395 -4.99 1.73 -9.15
N GLY A 396 -5.98 2.42 -8.59
CA GLY A 396 -6.26 2.40 -7.14
C GLY A 396 -6.67 1.04 -6.62
N ARG A 397 -7.56 0.33 -7.32
CA ARG A 397 -7.98 -1.03 -6.95
C ARG A 397 -6.84 -2.05 -7.06
N ASP A 398 -6.04 -1.92 -8.12
CA ASP A 398 -4.90 -2.80 -8.38
C ASP A 398 -3.68 -2.47 -7.51
N GLY A 399 -3.74 -1.38 -6.71
CA GLY A 399 -2.63 -0.94 -5.88
C GLY A 399 -1.45 -0.35 -6.64
N LYS A 400 -1.66 0.08 -7.89
CA LYS A 400 -0.65 0.59 -8.82
C LYS A 400 -0.62 2.13 -8.92
N LEU A 401 -1.24 2.84 -7.98
CA LEU A 401 -1.13 4.30 -7.91
C LEU A 401 0.29 4.69 -7.53
N ALA A 402 0.91 5.47 -8.40
CA ALA A 402 2.21 6.09 -8.13
C ALA A 402 2.04 7.32 -7.23
N MET A 403 3.12 7.76 -6.58
CA MET A 403 3.13 8.98 -5.78
C MET A 403 2.71 10.20 -6.60
N ALA A 404 3.15 10.28 -7.86
CA ALA A 404 2.76 11.35 -8.78
C ALA A 404 1.25 11.38 -9.07
N ASP A 405 0.54 10.25 -8.99
CA ASP A 405 -0.91 10.22 -9.18
C ASP A 405 -1.68 10.81 -7.97
N MET A 406 -1.03 10.99 -6.81
CA MET A 406 -1.67 11.42 -5.55
C MET A 406 -1.22 12.79 -5.04
N GLN A 407 -0.24 13.42 -5.69
CA GLN A 407 0.30 14.72 -5.29
C GLN A 407 -0.18 15.86 -6.19
N GLY A 408 -0.29 17.06 -5.66
CA GLY A 408 -0.49 18.31 -6.40
C GLY A 408 -1.93 18.67 -6.75
N GLY A 409 -2.95 18.00 -6.20
CA GLY A 409 -4.34 18.40 -6.40
C GLY A 409 -4.68 19.70 -5.67
N ASN A 410 -5.53 20.56 -6.28
CA ASN A 410 -5.92 21.86 -5.73
C ASN A 410 -7.27 21.82 -5.03
N PHE A 411 -8.16 20.93 -5.46
CA PHE A 411 -9.52 20.78 -4.96
C PHE A 411 -9.92 19.32 -4.93
N THR A 412 -10.72 18.90 -3.96
CA THR A 412 -11.18 17.50 -3.86
C THR A 412 -12.68 17.38 -4.09
N ILE A 413 -13.09 16.36 -4.85
CA ILE A 413 -14.50 15.93 -4.97
C ILE A 413 -14.63 14.53 -4.36
N THR A 414 -15.55 14.38 -3.41
CA THR A 414 -15.86 13.10 -2.78
C THR A 414 -17.34 12.74 -2.93
N ASN A 415 -17.63 11.47 -3.19
CA ASN A 415 -19.00 10.98 -3.39
C ASN A 415 -19.38 9.95 -2.32
N GLY A 416 -20.03 10.42 -1.25
CA GLY A 416 -20.63 9.58 -0.21
C GLY A 416 -21.98 8.98 -0.60
N GLY A 417 -22.59 9.46 -1.67
CA GLY A 417 -23.93 9.04 -2.13
C GLY A 417 -23.95 7.57 -2.57
N VAL A 418 -22.86 7.06 -3.11
CA VAL A 418 -22.73 5.64 -3.50
C VAL A 418 -22.83 4.68 -2.31
N PHE A 419 -22.58 5.17 -1.10
CA PHE A 419 -22.72 4.42 0.16
C PHE A 419 -24.05 4.75 0.88
N GLY A 420 -24.89 5.60 0.29
CA GLY A 420 -26.18 5.98 0.83
C GLY A 420 -26.17 7.18 1.78
N SER A 421 -25.05 7.92 1.89
CA SER A 421 -24.95 9.11 2.76
C SER A 421 -25.98 10.16 2.36
N LEU A 422 -26.77 10.63 3.30
CA LEU A 422 -27.71 11.74 3.11
C LEU A 422 -27.00 13.08 3.14
N LEU A 423 -26.10 13.26 4.12
CA LEU A 423 -25.40 14.50 4.38
C LEU A 423 -24.16 14.17 5.24
N SER A 424 -23.05 14.82 4.94
CA SER A 424 -21.79 14.73 5.72
C SER A 424 -20.99 16.02 5.56
N THR A 425 -20.08 16.26 6.50
CA THR A 425 -19.11 17.35 6.48
C THR A 425 -17.73 16.75 6.15
N PRO A 426 -17.30 16.75 4.87
CA PRO A 426 -16.02 16.16 4.50
C PRO A 426 -14.86 16.94 5.13
N ILE A 427 -13.78 16.21 5.49
CA ILE A 427 -12.56 16.80 6.03
C ILE A 427 -11.68 17.23 4.86
N LEU A 428 -10.98 18.37 5.00
CA LEU A 428 -10.07 18.89 4.00
C LEU A 428 -8.88 17.94 3.76
N ASN A 429 -8.38 17.93 2.53
CA ASN A 429 -7.16 17.23 2.15
C ASN A 429 -6.03 18.26 1.96
N LEU A 430 -5.25 18.50 3.00
CA LEU A 430 -4.16 19.49 2.97
C LEU A 430 -3.18 19.22 1.83
N PRO A 431 -2.61 20.28 1.19
CA PRO A 431 -2.75 21.72 1.48
C PRO A 431 -3.96 22.41 0.84
N GLN A 432 -4.93 21.65 0.27
CA GLN A 432 -6.12 22.19 -0.37
C GLN A 432 -6.99 22.97 0.63
N ALA A 433 -7.57 24.07 0.16
CA ALA A 433 -8.42 24.92 0.98
C ALA A 433 -9.90 24.51 0.97
N ALA A 434 -10.34 23.65 0.06
CA ALA A 434 -11.74 23.25 -0.04
C ALA A 434 -11.96 21.82 -0.59
N ILE A 435 -13.11 21.23 -0.23
CA ILE A 435 -13.57 19.92 -0.67
C ILE A 435 -15.08 19.93 -0.89
N LEU A 436 -15.53 19.37 -2.03
CA LEU A 436 -16.94 19.18 -2.35
C LEU A 436 -17.38 17.75 -2.02
N GLY A 437 -18.39 17.61 -1.16
CA GLY A 437 -19.06 16.36 -0.85
C GLY A 437 -20.36 16.21 -1.64
N MET A 438 -20.50 15.10 -2.35
CA MET A 438 -21.74 14.69 -3.02
C MET A 438 -22.43 13.62 -2.19
N HIS A 439 -23.78 13.61 -2.23
CA HIS A 439 -24.59 12.70 -1.44
C HIS A 439 -25.59 11.93 -2.32
N LYS A 440 -26.42 11.09 -1.69
CA LYS A 440 -27.40 10.31 -2.44
C LYS A 440 -28.45 11.19 -3.14
N ILE A 441 -28.84 10.81 -4.35
CA ILE A 441 -30.00 11.35 -5.03
C ILE A 441 -31.24 10.71 -4.40
N GLN A 442 -32.23 11.53 -4.07
CA GLN A 442 -33.45 11.08 -3.44
C GLN A 442 -34.66 11.89 -3.96
N ASP A 443 -35.71 11.21 -4.31
CA ASP A 443 -36.98 11.86 -4.71
C ASP A 443 -37.58 12.60 -3.52
N ARG A 444 -37.87 13.90 -3.71
CA ARG A 444 -38.43 14.79 -2.69
C ARG A 444 -39.54 15.65 -3.27
N PRO A 445 -40.59 15.94 -2.49
CA PRO A 445 -41.58 16.94 -2.85
C PRO A 445 -40.99 18.34 -2.74
N MET A 446 -40.92 19.05 -3.86
CA MET A 446 -40.39 20.42 -3.95
C MET A 446 -41.43 21.36 -4.43
N ALA A 447 -41.44 22.61 -3.96
CA ALA A 447 -42.33 23.67 -4.45
C ALA A 447 -41.73 24.31 -5.71
N VAL A 448 -42.33 24.05 -6.87
CA VAL A 448 -41.90 24.62 -8.16
C VAL A 448 -43.03 25.44 -8.72
N ASN A 449 -42.82 26.74 -8.92
CA ASN A 449 -43.85 27.67 -9.46
C ASN A 449 -45.19 27.56 -8.74
N GLY A 450 -45.17 27.40 -7.40
CA GLY A 450 -46.37 27.28 -6.56
C GLY A 450 -47.05 25.91 -6.59
N LYS A 451 -46.48 24.90 -7.26
CA LYS A 451 -46.98 23.52 -7.31
C LYS A 451 -45.98 22.61 -6.59
N VAL A 452 -46.50 21.51 -6.05
CA VAL A 452 -45.63 20.46 -5.48
C VAL A 452 -45.26 19.47 -6.58
N GLU A 453 -43.97 19.34 -6.83
CA GLU A 453 -43.42 18.40 -7.82
C GLU A 453 -42.47 17.44 -7.10
N ILE A 454 -42.43 16.17 -7.52
CA ILE A 454 -41.45 15.20 -7.01
C ILE A 454 -40.19 15.31 -7.88
N LEU A 455 -39.09 15.71 -7.29
CA LEU A 455 -37.83 15.94 -7.97
C LEU A 455 -36.68 15.09 -7.33
N PRO A 456 -35.76 14.57 -8.14
CA PRO A 456 -34.57 13.90 -7.66
C PRO A 456 -33.59 14.94 -7.10
N MET A 457 -33.55 15.10 -5.80
CA MET A 457 -32.74 16.09 -5.11
C MET A 457 -31.46 15.45 -4.54
N MET A 458 -30.36 16.20 -4.57
CA MET A 458 -29.10 15.83 -3.94
C MET A 458 -28.62 16.97 -3.04
N TYR A 459 -28.06 16.64 -1.87
CA TYR A 459 -27.31 17.61 -1.07
C TYR A 459 -25.87 17.68 -1.53
N LEU A 460 -25.36 18.90 -1.59
CA LEU A 460 -23.96 19.24 -1.76
C LEU A 460 -23.44 19.86 -0.46
N ALA A 461 -22.25 19.47 -0.05
CA ALA A 461 -21.53 20.02 1.08
C ALA A 461 -20.19 20.58 0.59
N LEU A 462 -19.89 21.82 0.87
CA LEU A 462 -18.59 22.42 0.67
C LEU A 462 -17.96 22.67 2.03
N SER A 463 -16.91 21.89 2.38
CA SER A 463 -16.05 22.21 3.51
C SER A 463 -14.86 23.02 3.02
N TYR A 464 -14.48 24.03 3.77
CA TYR A 464 -13.42 24.97 3.39
C TYR A 464 -12.72 25.56 4.61
N ASP A 465 -11.50 26.05 4.40
CA ASP A 465 -10.73 26.75 5.42
C ASP A 465 -11.17 28.22 5.48
N HIS A 466 -11.85 28.58 6.58
CA HIS A 466 -12.40 29.92 6.76
C HIS A 466 -11.34 31.01 7.04
N ARG A 467 -10.06 30.60 7.18
CA ARG A 467 -8.95 31.57 7.20
C ARG A 467 -8.70 32.20 5.84
N LEU A 468 -9.04 31.47 4.75
CA LEU A 468 -8.82 31.87 3.36
C LEU A 468 -10.12 32.23 2.63
N ILE A 469 -11.16 31.43 2.82
CA ILE A 469 -12.42 31.51 2.07
C ILE A 469 -13.50 32.05 3.00
N ASP A 470 -14.15 33.15 2.64
CA ASP A 470 -15.25 33.73 3.41
C ASP A 470 -16.63 33.15 3.02
N GLY A 471 -17.69 33.56 3.78
CA GLY A 471 -19.05 33.07 3.55
C GLY A 471 -19.63 33.49 2.20
N LYS A 472 -19.23 34.64 1.64
CA LYS A 472 -19.69 35.11 0.34
C LYS A 472 -19.12 34.25 -0.79
N GLU A 473 -17.83 33.94 -0.71
CA GLU A 473 -17.13 33.15 -1.72
C GLU A 473 -17.57 31.69 -1.69
N SER A 474 -17.62 31.07 -0.50
CA SER A 474 -18.03 29.67 -0.35
C SER A 474 -19.48 29.41 -0.78
N VAL A 475 -20.41 30.29 -0.38
CA VAL A 475 -21.82 30.15 -0.78
C VAL A 475 -21.97 30.47 -2.27
N GLY A 476 -21.29 31.50 -2.78
CA GLY A 476 -21.32 31.86 -4.21
C GLY A 476 -20.77 30.72 -5.09
N PHE A 477 -19.68 30.11 -4.68
CA PHE A 477 -19.08 28.95 -5.34
C PHE A 477 -20.07 27.77 -5.41
N LEU A 478 -20.71 27.41 -4.29
CA LEU A 478 -21.64 26.30 -4.23
C LEU A 478 -22.94 26.60 -5.01
N VAL A 479 -23.41 27.83 -5.00
CA VAL A 479 -24.55 28.29 -5.83
C VAL A 479 -24.23 28.19 -7.32
N THR A 480 -23.03 28.61 -7.72
CA THR A 480 -22.60 28.50 -9.12
C THR A 480 -22.59 27.02 -9.58
N ILE A 481 -22.04 26.11 -8.78
CA ILE A 481 -22.09 24.67 -9.10
C ILE A 481 -23.54 24.20 -9.23
N LYS A 482 -24.43 24.58 -8.31
CA LYS A 482 -25.86 24.24 -8.38
C LYS A 482 -26.46 24.71 -9.67
N GLU A 483 -26.30 26.00 -10.04
CA GLU A 483 -26.88 26.59 -11.23
C GLU A 483 -26.39 25.91 -12.52
N LEU A 484 -25.09 25.59 -12.62
CA LEU A 484 -24.50 24.89 -13.75
C LEU A 484 -25.01 23.43 -13.89
N LEU A 485 -25.33 22.78 -12.77
CA LEU A 485 -25.90 21.43 -12.79
C LEU A 485 -27.40 21.44 -13.06
N GLU A 486 -28.16 22.45 -12.59
CA GLU A 486 -29.58 22.59 -12.85
C GLU A 486 -29.88 23.11 -14.26
N ASP A 487 -28.93 23.82 -14.90
CA ASP A 487 -28.97 24.25 -16.30
C ASP A 487 -27.65 23.91 -17.02
N PRO A 488 -27.47 22.66 -17.48
CA PRO A 488 -26.22 22.22 -18.13
C PRO A 488 -25.91 22.95 -19.45
N ALA A 489 -26.88 23.65 -20.06
CA ALA A 489 -26.63 24.46 -21.27
C ALA A 489 -25.68 25.63 -20.99
N ARG A 490 -25.65 26.15 -19.76
CA ARG A 490 -24.72 27.21 -19.32
C ARG A 490 -23.25 26.76 -19.38
N LEU A 491 -22.98 25.48 -19.14
CA LEU A 491 -21.61 24.91 -19.27
C LEU A 491 -21.13 24.93 -20.75
N LEU A 492 -22.03 24.92 -21.72
CA LEU A 492 -21.69 24.96 -23.15
C LEU A 492 -21.54 26.38 -23.66
N LEU A 493 -22.17 27.34 -22.98
CA LEU A 493 -22.25 28.74 -23.42
C LEU A 493 -21.27 29.66 -22.67
N ASP A 494 -20.54 29.11 -21.68
CA ASP A 494 -19.61 29.84 -20.82
C ASP A 494 -20.29 31.08 -20.12
N ILE A 495 -21.54 30.89 -19.58
CA ILE A 495 -22.32 31.94 -18.91
C ILE A 495 -22.77 31.58 -17.49
#